data_a2de375c36cc88e9ec1b3109676e98e6
#
_entry.id   a2de375c36cc88e9ec1b3109676e98e6
#
_cell.length_a   1.000
_cell.length_b   1.000
_cell.length_c   1.000
_cell.angle_alpha   90.00
_cell.angle_beta   90.00
_cell.angle_gamma   90.00
#
_symmetry.space_group_name_H-M   'P 1'
#
loop_
_entity.id
_entity.type
_entity.pdbx_description
1 polymer ?
#
loop_
_entity_poly.entity_id
_entity_poly.type
_entity_poly.pdbx_seq_one_letter_code
_entity_poly.pdbx_strand_id
1 'polypeptide(L)'
;MLKDIPYFFNGPAPYIFAHRGGMSVRPEQTQLAFDNAVDYGLDGFETDVRLTKDEELIVFHDATVDRTTNGSGKVCDYTLKELKKLDAGFHFTDINGRHIYRGHQQARILTFDELLEMY
;
A
#
# COMPACT_ATOMS: atom_id res chain seq x y z
N MET A 1 2.76 -26.61 10.26
CA MET A 1 2.34 -25.24 9.97
C MET A 1 3.15 -24.61 8.86
N LEU A 2 4.43 -24.30 9.04
CA LEU A 2 5.29 -23.86 7.91
C LEU A 2 5.60 -24.97 6.90
N LYS A 3 5.34 -26.19 7.25
CA LYS A 3 5.50 -27.37 6.37
C LYS A 3 4.47 -27.42 5.24
N ASP A 4 3.38 -26.67 5.39
CA ASP A 4 2.24 -26.69 4.46
C ASP A 4 2.22 -25.45 3.51
N ILE A 5 3.28 -24.65 3.53
CA ILE A 5 3.50 -23.57 2.55
C ILE A 5 4.72 -23.93 1.69
N PRO A 6 4.64 -25.03 0.92
CA PRO A 6 5.83 -25.61 0.27
C PRO A 6 6.31 -24.80 -0.94
N TYR A 7 5.53 -23.88 -1.44
CA TYR A 7 5.81 -23.24 -2.72
C TYR A 7 6.47 -21.87 -2.65
N PHE A 8 6.30 -21.13 -1.55
CA PHE A 8 6.78 -19.75 -1.49
C PHE A 8 8.32 -19.65 -1.56
N PHE A 9 9.01 -20.58 -0.88
CA PHE A 9 10.48 -20.59 -0.83
C PHE A 9 11.12 -21.67 -1.71
N ASN A 10 10.39 -22.29 -2.62
CA ASN A 10 10.90 -23.33 -3.52
C ASN A 10 11.31 -22.83 -4.90
N GLY A 11 11.18 -21.53 -5.14
CA GLY A 11 11.62 -20.93 -6.39
C GLY A 11 13.13 -20.62 -6.39
N PRO A 12 13.65 -20.18 -7.54
CA PRO A 12 15.05 -19.75 -7.64
C PRO A 12 15.28 -18.47 -6.82
N ALA A 13 16.37 -18.45 -6.05
CA ALA A 13 16.82 -17.26 -5.34
C ALA A 13 17.59 -16.33 -6.31
N PRO A 14 17.64 -14.98 -6.04
CA PRO A 14 17.07 -14.28 -4.89
C PRO A 14 15.56 -14.03 -5.03
N TYR A 15 14.87 -13.90 -3.89
CA TYR A 15 13.48 -13.44 -3.84
C TYR A 15 13.46 -11.90 -3.75
N ILE A 16 12.57 -11.28 -4.51
CA ILE A 16 12.44 -9.82 -4.58
C ILE A 16 11.07 -9.40 -4.06
N PHE A 17 11.07 -8.58 -3.01
CA PHE A 17 9.86 -8.04 -2.39
C PHE A 17 9.73 -6.54 -2.68
N ALA A 18 8.54 -6.11 -3.05
CA ALA A 18 8.23 -4.71 -3.26
C ALA A 18 8.04 -4.00 -1.91
N HIS A 19 9.00 -3.19 -1.50
CA HIS A 19 8.93 -2.37 -0.28
C HIS A 19 7.74 -1.39 -0.36
N ARG A 20 6.78 -1.53 0.54
CA ARG A 20 5.51 -0.78 0.55
C ARG A 20 4.77 -0.87 -0.79
N GLY A 21 4.89 -2.01 -1.47
CA GLY A 21 4.32 -2.22 -2.80
C GLY A 21 5.11 -1.61 -3.95
N GLY A 22 6.24 -0.94 -3.68
CA GLY A 22 7.07 -0.28 -4.71
C GLY A 22 7.00 1.24 -4.66
N MET A 23 7.30 1.80 -3.50
CA MET A 23 7.14 3.21 -3.13
C MET A 23 7.87 4.22 -4.04
N SER A 24 8.94 3.80 -4.71
CA SER A 24 9.70 4.70 -5.58
C SER A 24 9.10 4.84 -6.99
N VAL A 25 8.21 3.95 -7.36
CA VAL A 25 7.67 3.83 -8.73
C VAL A 25 6.19 4.21 -8.79
N ARG A 26 5.46 3.98 -7.71
CA ARG A 26 4.03 4.29 -7.57
C ARG A 26 3.75 4.78 -6.15
N PRO A 27 2.59 5.41 -5.92
CA PRO A 27 2.19 5.78 -4.56
C PRO A 27 2.18 4.55 -3.65
N GLU A 28 2.98 4.61 -2.57
CA GLU A 28 3.16 3.49 -1.64
C GLU A 28 1.84 3.00 -1.04
N GLN A 29 1.75 1.69 -0.76
CA GLN A 29 0.63 1.07 -0.05
C GLN A 29 -0.72 1.22 -0.78
N THR A 30 -0.70 1.44 -2.10
CA THR A 30 -1.90 1.55 -2.93
C THR A 30 -2.00 0.42 -3.94
N GLN A 31 -3.19 0.19 -4.46
CA GLN A 31 -3.41 -0.79 -5.53
C GLN A 31 -2.47 -0.51 -6.74
N LEU A 32 -2.23 0.76 -7.07
CA LEU A 32 -1.29 1.13 -8.13
C LEU A 32 0.10 0.53 -7.93
N ALA A 33 0.61 0.57 -6.70
CA ALA A 33 1.92 0.04 -6.38
C ALA A 33 1.92 -1.50 -6.42
N PHE A 34 0.94 -2.14 -5.80
CA PHE A 34 0.85 -3.60 -5.74
C PHE A 34 0.62 -4.22 -7.13
N ASP A 35 -0.27 -3.66 -7.94
CA ASP A 35 -0.49 -4.11 -9.33
C ASP A 35 0.80 -4.00 -10.16
N ASN A 36 1.53 -2.88 -10.00
CA ASN A 36 2.82 -2.70 -10.67
C ASN A 36 3.85 -3.76 -10.26
N ALA A 37 3.91 -4.12 -8.98
CA ALA A 37 4.81 -5.16 -8.50
C ALA A 37 4.46 -6.54 -9.08
N VAL A 38 3.17 -6.85 -9.19
CA VAL A 38 2.68 -8.07 -9.87
C VAL A 38 3.08 -8.08 -11.34
N ASP A 39 2.89 -6.97 -12.04
CA ASP A 39 3.23 -6.83 -13.47
C ASP A 39 4.72 -7.04 -13.73
N TYR A 40 5.58 -6.63 -12.80
CA TYR A 40 7.01 -6.89 -12.86
C TYR A 40 7.41 -8.30 -12.45
N GLY A 41 6.47 -9.12 -11.98
CA GLY A 41 6.72 -10.50 -11.57
C GLY A 41 7.55 -10.61 -10.28
N LEU A 42 7.40 -9.67 -9.35
CA LEU A 42 8.07 -9.71 -8.06
C LEU A 42 7.50 -10.86 -7.21
N ASP A 43 8.32 -11.40 -6.31
CA ASP A 43 7.97 -12.59 -5.53
C ASP A 43 6.97 -12.29 -4.40
N GLY A 44 6.90 -11.05 -3.94
CA GLY A 44 5.99 -10.67 -2.87
C GLY A 44 6.02 -9.18 -2.56
N PHE A 45 5.25 -8.80 -1.55
CA PHE A 45 5.19 -7.43 -1.04
C PHE A 45 5.71 -7.39 0.39
N GLU A 46 6.35 -6.30 0.73
CA GLU A 46 6.53 -5.88 2.11
C GLU A 46 5.54 -4.73 2.34
N THR A 47 4.78 -4.79 3.41
CA THR A 47 3.72 -3.83 3.71
C THR A 47 3.59 -3.61 5.22
N ASP A 48 2.91 -2.54 5.59
CA ASP A 48 2.66 -2.14 6.97
C ASP A 48 1.16 -2.04 7.21
N VAL A 49 0.74 -2.29 8.44
CA VAL A 49 -0.67 -2.15 8.83
C VAL A 49 -0.80 -1.18 10.01
N ARG A 50 -1.91 -0.47 10.03
CA ARG A 50 -2.31 0.45 11.09
C ARG A 50 -3.75 0.20 11.47
N LEU A 51 -4.08 0.50 12.73
CA LEU A 51 -5.44 0.41 13.24
C LEU A 51 -6.14 1.77 13.15
N THR A 52 -7.36 1.77 12.62
CA THR A 52 -8.21 2.96 12.56
C THR A 52 -8.91 3.22 13.90
N LYS A 53 -9.59 4.37 14.01
CA LYS A 53 -10.39 4.70 15.19
C LYS A 53 -11.50 3.67 15.48
N ASP A 54 -12.09 3.11 14.43
CA ASP A 54 -13.12 2.06 14.51
C ASP A 54 -12.56 0.63 14.41
N GLU A 55 -11.27 0.48 14.73
CA GLU A 55 -10.59 -0.81 14.88
C GLU A 55 -10.50 -1.66 13.61
N GLU A 56 -10.46 -1.01 12.45
CA GLU A 56 -10.19 -1.65 11.17
C GLU A 56 -8.70 -1.63 10.84
N LEU A 57 -8.17 -2.72 10.25
CA LEU A 57 -6.79 -2.76 9.78
C LEU A 57 -6.69 -2.18 8.38
N ILE A 58 -5.84 -1.18 8.22
CA ILE A 58 -5.52 -0.60 6.92
C ILE A 58 -4.06 -0.84 6.56
N VAL A 59 -3.77 -0.81 5.27
CA VAL A 59 -2.41 -0.88 4.72
C VAL A 59 -1.83 0.52 4.68
N PHE A 60 -0.97 0.83 5.66
CA PHE A 60 -0.44 2.18 5.84
C PHE A 60 0.83 2.18 6.70
N HIS A 61 1.84 2.97 6.33
CA HIS A 61 3.13 2.99 7.03
C HIS A 61 3.17 3.94 8.22
N ASP A 62 2.91 5.23 8.00
CA ASP A 62 3.10 6.27 9.01
C ASP A 62 1.99 6.26 10.08
N ALA A 63 2.30 6.80 11.24
CA ALA A 63 1.28 7.03 12.28
C ALA A 63 0.30 8.15 11.90
N THR A 64 0.71 9.05 10.99
CA THR A 64 -0.11 10.18 10.49
C THR A 64 -0.34 10.08 8.99
N VAL A 65 -1.39 10.71 8.49
CA VAL A 65 -1.76 10.67 7.07
C VAL A 65 -1.07 11.75 6.22
N ASP A 66 -0.29 12.63 6.84
CA ASP A 66 0.22 13.88 6.24
C ASP A 66 1.16 13.67 5.06
N ARG A 67 2.11 12.73 5.16
CA ARG A 67 3.18 12.58 4.16
C ARG A 67 2.67 12.05 2.82
N THR A 68 1.72 11.15 2.83
CA THR A 68 1.28 10.43 1.61
C THR A 68 -0.11 10.80 1.14
N THR A 69 -0.90 11.52 1.95
CA THR A 69 -2.27 11.88 1.60
C THR A 69 -2.51 13.39 1.65
N ASN A 70 -3.66 13.81 1.17
CA ASN A 70 -4.13 15.19 1.28
C ASN A 70 -4.75 15.54 2.62
N GLY A 71 -4.77 14.60 3.58
CA GLY A 71 -5.25 14.82 4.94
C GLY A 71 -4.15 15.21 5.91
N SER A 72 -4.52 15.39 7.18
CA SER A 72 -3.60 15.66 8.27
C SER A 72 -4.06 15.00 9.58
N GLY A 73 -3.12 14.64 10.43
CA GLY A 73 -3.40 14.04 11.72
C GLY A 73 -3.15 12.54 11.78
N LYS A 74 -3.46 11.95 12.94
CA LYS A 74 -3.17 10.54 13.21
C LYS A 74 -4.16 9.60 12.53
N VAL A 75 -3.66 8.50 11.99
CA VAL A 75 -4.50 7.42 11.44
C VAL A 75 -5.54 6.94 12.45
N CYS A 76 -5.15 6.74 13.71
CA CYS A 76 -6.05 6.25 14.77
C CYS A 76 -7.16 7.23 15.19
N ASP A 77 -7.13 8.46 14.70
CA ASP A 77 -8.19 9.46 14.92
C ASP A 77 -9.24 9.47 13.79
N TYR A 78 -9.01 8.71 12.73
CA TYR A 78 -9.91 8.58 11.57
C TYR A 78 -10.65 7.25 11.60
N THR A 79 -11.93 7.27 11.22
CA THR A 79 -12.65 6.05 10.86
C THR A 79 -12.21 5.54 9.49
N LEU A 80 -12.46 4.26 9.19
CA LEU A 80 -12.18 3.71 7.87
C LEU A 80 -12.87 4.52 6.76
N LYS A 81 -14.13 4.87 6.96
CA LYS A 81 -14.91 5.66 6.00
C LYS A 81 -14.24 7.01 5.67
N GLU A 82 -13.70 7.68 6.68
CA GLU A 82 -12.98 8.94 6.51
C GLU A 82 -11.67 8.73 5.76
N LEU A 83 -10.90 7.69 6.12
CA LEU A 83 -9.63 7.36 5.45
C LEU A 83 -9.83 7.01 3.98
N LYS A 84 -10.91 6.32 3.63
CA LYS A 84 -11.25 5.97 2.25
C LYS A 84 -11.47 7.17 1.34
N LYS A 85 -11.75 8.34 1.90
CA LYS A 85 -11.92 9.60 1.14
C LYS A 85 -10.61 10.30 0.84
N LEU A 86 -9.53 9.94 1.53
CA LEU A 86 -8.24 10.58 1.33
C LEU A 86 -7.59 10.14 0.01
N ASP A 87 -6.86 11.07 -0.58
CA ASP A 87 -6.08 10.84 -1.79
C ASP A 87 -4.67 10.39 -1.42
N ALA A 88 -4.38 9.10 -1.55
CA ALA A 88 -3.07 8.51 -1.26
C ALA A 88 -2.04 8.67 -2.39
N GLY A 89 -2.41 9.34 -3.48
CA GLY A 89 -1.52 9.72 -4.57
C GLY A 89 -1.16 11.20 -4.56
N PHE A 90 -1.63 11.96 -3.57
CA PHE A 90 -1.58 13.42 -3.58
C PHE A 90 -0.16 13.99 -3.63
N HIS A 91 0.76 13.44 -2.87
CA HIS A 91 2.15 13.91 -2.78
C HIS A 91 3.12 13.14 -3.68
N PHE A 92 2.69 12.05 -4.29
CA PHE A 92 3.55 11.28 -5.17
C PHE A 92 3.95 12.11 -6.39
N THR A 93 5.24 12.06 -6.73
CA THR A 93 5.77 12.67 -7.95
C THR A 93 6.49 11.65 -8.81
N ASP A 94 6.37 11.80 -10.13
CA ASP A 94 7.18 11.05 -11.08
C ASP A 94 8.62 11.60 -11.12
N ILE A 95 9.46 11.02 -11.97
CA ILE A 95 10.85 11.43 -12.15
C ILE A 95 10.99 12.90 -12.60
N ASN A 96 9.94 13.48 -13.21
CA ASN A 96 9.91 14.86 -13.65
C ASN A 96 9.26 15.80 -12.62
N GLY A 97 8.96 15.32 -11.41
CA GLY A 97 8.33 16.08 -10.35
C GLY A 97 6.82 16.34 -10.57
N ARG A 98 6.17 15.56 -11.43
CA ARG A 98 4.74 15.72 -11.73
C ARG A 98 3.89 14.86 -10.81
N HIS A 99 2.75 15.40 -10.37
CA HIS A 99 1.77 14.69 -9.54
C HIS A 99 0.77 13.90 -10.40
N ILE A 100 1.27 12.86 -11.07
CA ILE A 100 0.49 12.11 -12.07
C ILE A 100 -0.61 11.21 -11.48
N TYR A 101 -0.60 10.97 -10.16
CA TYR A 101 -1.58 10.11 -9.49
C TYR A 101 -2.52 10.86 -8.55
N ARG A 102 -2.49 12.19 -8.52
CA ARG A 102 -3.47 12.97 -7.75
C ARG A 102 -4.88 12.67 -8.24
N GLY A 103 -5.77 12.33 -7.30
CA GLY A 103 -7.16 12.01 -7.60
C GLY A 103 -7.38 10.70 -8.33
N HIS A 104 -6.35 9.87 -8.52
CA HIS A 104 -6.50 8.58 -9.20
C HIS A 104 -7.37 7.63 -8.37
N GLN A 105 -8.29 6.93 -9.03
CA GLN A 105 -9.24 6.03 -8.36
C GLN A 105 -8.57 4.91 -7.56
N GLN A 106 -7.42 4.43 -8.02
CA GLN A 106 -6.65 3.37 -7.37
C GLN A 106 -5.61 3.90 -6.36
N ALA A 107 -5.49 5.21 -6.20
CA ALA A 107 -4.63 5.83 -5.20
C ALA A 107 -5.43 6.06 -3.90
N ARG A 108 -5.97 4.99 -3.34
CA ARG A 108 -6.78 4.99 -2.11
C ARG A 108 -6.14 4.10 -1.06
N ILE A 109 -6.43 4.39 0.20
CA ILE A 109 -6.03 3.55 1.32
C ILE A 109 -6.80 2.23 1.26
N LEU A 110 -6.07 1.12 1.27
CA LEU A 110 -6.65 -0.23 1.28
C LEU A 110 -6.84 -0.73 2.71
N THR A 111 -7.88 -1.52 2.95
CA THR A 111 -7.90 -2.38 4.13
C THR A 111 -6.96 -3.55 3.91
N PHE A 112 -6.52 -4.18 5.01
CA PHE A 112 -5.70 -5.39 4.91
C PHE A 112 -6.48 -6.54 4.26
N ASP A 113 -7.78 -6.65 4.55
CA ASP A 113 -8.65 -7.64 3.91
C ASP A 113 -8.74 -7.43 2.39
N GLU A 114 -8.88 -6.19 1.93
CA GLU A 114 -8.86 -5.87 0.49
C GLU A 114 -7.55 -6.30 -0.16
N LEU A 115 -6.41 -6.05 0.47
CA LEU A 115 -5.11 -6.49 -0.03
C LEU A 115 -5.05 -8.02 -0.18
N LEU A 116 -5.50 -8.76 0.84
CA LEU A 116 -5.51 -10.22 0.81
C LEU A 116 -6.47 -10.80 -0.25
N GLU A 117 -7.58 -10.12 -0.54
CA GLU A 117 -8.53 -10.54 -1.57
C GLU A 117 -8.03 -10.28 -2.98
N MET A 118 -7.25 -9.19 -3.19
CA MET A 118 -6.71 -8.82 -4.50
C MET A 118 -5.55 -9.70 -4.94
N TYR A 119 -4.75 -10.18 -3.99
CA TYR A 119 -3.47 -10.87 -4.24
C TYR A 119 -3.38 -12.17 -3.43
#